data_39618169f8564a703f92ca0b7dc78c54
#
_entry.id   39618169f8564a703f92ca0b7dc78c54
#
_cell.length_a   1.000
_cell.length_b   1.000
_cell.length_c   1.000
_cell.angle_alpha   90.00
_cell.angle_beta   90.00
_cell.angle_gamma   90.00
#
_symmetry.space_group_name_H-M   'P 1'
#
loop_
_entity.id
_entity.type
_entity.pdbx_description
1 polymer ?
#
loop_
_entity_poly.entity_id
_entity_poly.type
_entity_poly.pdbx_seq_one_letter_code
_entity_poly.pdbx_strand_id
1 'polypeptide(L)'
;MHALAAMASAAGAVDLDTFPAWLRITHFINFIMMGFLIRSGWEVLASHPRLYWNNHCTPGSEWLKFTKDKVSTVPGEFTARNDQRNLHPLISLPGRAQIGLGRAWHALVTAIWLINGLVYVTLLFGTGQWRRIVPTSWSIFPEAWESAKIYMGLQIPSIEHFQPYDALQKLMYFTVVFIVAPLMIATGPIMSPTFAGRFPGYVKLFRNRQTARSIHFLGMAFYCVFVVIHVALVFIVAPLMIATGPIMSPTFAGRFPGYVKIFRNRQTARSIHFLGMAFYCFFVVMHVALVFIVHPKYNIAHMMLGENYNDITAAQFAQAVTMLVIGIVVAIALWIGASYWSLSNLRRTQRWIWGATQPIRALTIDRLKSRQVAKKTFTEDDISPFHWVNTRPPTKEQSEEYITLREDDFKDFRLEIGGLVEEEKSFSIDELKALGKVTNITMHTCMQGWTGIAKWEGIRLKDLLEQVTPTEGAHYLMATSFGHVGHTYDGRPTEPYYECIDPSMIDDDECILAWGMNDEPLPEVYGGPLRLRADSQHGYKMVKWVRRLEWIHDYHDVGDGQGGSREDSGLQHYDARA
;
A
#
# COMPACT_ATOMS: atom_id res chain seq x y z
N MET A 1 -7.05 -4.58 -47.03
CA MET A 1 -7.02 -3.12 -47.13
C MET A 1 -8.41 -2.50 -47.32
N HIS A 2 -9.30 -3.04 -48.14
CA HIS A 2 -10.67 -2.50 -48.36
C HIS A 2 -11.56 -2.52 -47.09
N ALA A 3 -11.45 -3.51 -46.21
CA ALA A 3 -12.22 -3.56 -44.97
C ALA A 3 -11.78 -2.50 -43.94
N LEU A 4 -10.48 -2.21 -43.85
CA LEU A 4 -9.93 -1.13 -43.02
C LEU A 4 -10.30 0.26 -43.57
N ALA A 5 -10.34 0.43 -44.89
CA ALA A 5 -10.79 1.66 -45.53
C ALA A 5 -12.30 1.88 -45.35
N ALA A 6 -13.12 0.80 -45.41
CA ALA A 6 -14.56 0.87 -45.16
C ALA A 6 -14.88 1.17 -43.69
N MET A 7 -14.12 0.63 -42.73
CA MET A 7 -14.23 1.00 -41.31
C MET A 7 -13.79 2.45 -41.04
N ALA A 8 -12.81 2.97 -41.79
CA ALA A 8 -12.39 4.36 -41.71
C ALA A 8 -13.38 5.35 -42.34
N SER A 9 -14.17 4.91 -43.35
CA SER A 9 -15.18 5.75 -43.98
C SER A 9 -16.54 5.72 -43.26
N ALA A 10 -16.82 4.67 -42.49
CA ALA A 10 -18.00 4.58 -41.63
C ALA A 10 -17.82 5.26 -40.24
N ALA A 11 -16.61 5.67 -39.92
CA ALA A 11 -16.37 6.54 -38.79
C ALA A 11 -16.75 7.97 -39.18
N GLY A 12 -17.99 8.35 -38.95
CA GLY A 12 -18.41 9.75 -38.97
C GLY A 12 -17.40 10.61 -38.23
N ALA A 13 -17.24 11.86 -38.62
CA ALA A 13 -16.28 12.77 -38.02
C ALA A 13 -16.37 12.68 -36.48
N VAL A 14 -15.26 12.26 -35.84
CA VAL A 14 -15.22 12.14 -34.36
C VAL A 14 -15.49 13.52 -33.81
N ASP A 15 -16.60 13.68 -33.12
CA ASP A 15 -16.91 14.94 -32.44
C ASP A 15 -15.91 15.19 -31.33
N LEU A 16 -15.14 16.24 -31.51
CA LEU A 16 -14.12 16.68 -30.54
C LEU A 16 -14.59 17.90 -29.73
N ASP A 17 -15.73 18.48 -30.07
CA ASP A 17 -16.26 19.68 -29.41
C ASP A 17 -17.12 19.32 -28.19
N THR A 18 -17.60 18.08 -28.12
CA THR A 18 -18.38 17.57 -26.98
C THR A 18 -17.61 16.52 -26.18
N PHE A 19 -17.96 16.32 -24.91
CA PHE A 19 -17.40 15.23 -24.10
C PHE A 19 -18.30 14.00 -24.13
N PRO A 20 -17.82 12.85 -24.67
CA PRO A 20 -18.62 11.63 -24.72
C PRO A 20 -18.96 11.11 -23.32
N ALA A 21 -20.09 10.42 -23.21
CA ALA A 21 -20.59 9.94 -21.92
C ALA A 21 -19.57 9.08 -21.15
N TRP A 22 -18.82 8.20 -21.84
CA TRP A 22 -17.82 7.35 -21.20
C TRP A 22 -16.70 8.15 -20.54
N LEU A 23 -16.26 9.27 -21.14
CA LEU A 23 -15.23 10.15 -20.57
C LEU A 23 -15.75 10.80 -19.28
N ARG A 24 -16.98 11.30 -19.30
CA ARG A 24 -17.64 11.89 -18.13
C ARG A 24 -17.85 10.88 -17.01
N ILE A 25 -18.29 9.65 -17.35
CA ILE A 25 -18.49 8.57 -16.40
C ILE A 25 -17.17 8.13 -15.75
N THR A 26 -16.13 7.87 -16.55
CA THR A 26 -14.82 7.46 -16.03
C THR A 26 -14.19 8.57 -15.17
N HIS A 27 -14.39 9.83 -15.55
CA HIS A 27 -13.96 10.96 -14.73
C HIS A 27 -14.70 11.03 -13.39
N PHE A 28 -16.03 10.83 -13.38
CA PHE A 28 -16.82 10.83 -12.14
C PHE A 28 -16.46 9.65 -11.22
N ILE A 29 -16.25 8.46 -11.77
CA ILE A 29 -15.74 7.30 -11.02
C ILE A 29 -14.38 7.64 -10.40
N ASN A 30 -13.49 8.26 -11.18
CA ASN A 30 -12.18 8.67 -10.68
C ASN A 30 -12.30 9.65 -9.50
N PHE A 31 -13.20 10.62 -9.56
CA PHE A 31 -13.47 11.56 -8.47
C PHE A 31 -13.92 10.84 -7.18
N ILE A 32 -14.87 9.90 -7.28
CA ILE A 32 -15.33 9.11 -6.13
C ILE A 32 -14.18 8.28 -5.54
N MET A 33 -13.43 7.58 -6.39
CA MET A 33 -12.33 6.71 -5.95
C MET A 33 -11.21 7.51 -5.27
N MET A 34 -10.92 8.71 -5.74
CA MET A 34 -9.92 9.60 -5.11
C MET A 34 -10.30 9.96 -3.68
N GLY A 35 -11.56 10.30 -3.42
CA GLY A 35 -12.03 10.58 -2.05
C GLY A 35 -11.87 9.38 -1.12
N PHE A 36 -12.17 8.19 -1.60
CA PHE A 36 -11.95 6.95 -0.84
C PHE A 36 -10.46 6.66 -0.62
N LEU A 37 -9.60 6.83 -1.63
CA LEU A 37 -8.15 6.61 -1.52
C LEU A 37 -7.51 7.55 -0.49
N ILE A 38 -7.84 8.83 -0.52
CA ILE A 38 -7.33 9.83 0.42
C ILE A 38 -7.75 9.44 1.85
N ARG A 39 -9.02 9.14 2.07
CA ARG A 39 -9.57 8.85 3.40
C ARG A 39 -9.03 7.55 3.98
N SER A 40 -8.90 6.49 3.18
CA SER A 40 -8.26 5.24 3.61
C SER A 40 -6.76 5.40 3.83
N GLY A 41 -6.09 6.24 3.03
CA GLY A 41 -4.69 6.61 3.24
C GLY A 41 -4.46 7.32 4.58
N TRP A 42 -5.33 8.22 5.00
CA TRP A 42 -5.29 8.86 6.32
C TRP A 42 -5.44 7.84 7.45
N GLU A 43 -6.34 6.86 7.33
CA GLU A 43 -6.50 5.80 8.34
C GLU A 43 -5.22 4.97 8.50
N VAL A 44 -4.59 4.60 7.38
CA VAL A 44 -3.32 3.86 7.39
C VAL A 44 -2.19 4.69 7.99
N LEU A 45 -2.10 5.99 7.65
CA LEU A 45 -1.08 6.88 8.18
C LEU A 45 -1.24 7.12 9.69
N ALA A 46 -2.47 7.29 10.16
CA ALA A 46 -2.79 7.56 11.56
C ALA A 46 -2.33 6.46 12.53
N SER A 47 -2.10 5.25 12.03
CA SER A 47 -1.62 4.13 12.85
C SER A 47 -0.16 4.27 13.31
N HIS A 48 0.66 5.02 12.55
CA HIS A 48 2.00 5.46 12.92
C HIS A 48 2.31 6.76 12.19
N PRO A 49 1.98 7.92 12.79
CA PRO A 49 1.96 9.22 12.11
C PRO A 49 3.36 9.85 12.02
N ARG A 50 4.36 9.04 11.70
CA ARG A 50 5.77 9.42 11.53
C ARG A 50 6.30 8.81 10.24
N LEU A 51 7.11 9.58 9.50
CA LEU A 51 7.66 9.20 8.21
C LEU A 51 9.19 9.29 8.23
N TYR A 52 9.84 8.26 7.71
CA TYR A 52 11.29 8.07 7.72
C TYR A 52 11.81 7.76 6.31
N TRP A 53 13.07 8.08 6.06
CA TRP A 53 13.76 7.72 4.82
C TRP A 53 14.49 6.37 4.92
N ASN A 54 14.64 5.81 6.10
CA ASN A 54 15.33 4.54 6.35
C ASN A 54 14.43 3.52 7.08
N ASN A 55 14.91 2.28 7.20
CA ASN A 55 14.16 1.20 7.85
C ASN A 55 14.33 1.14 9.37
N HIS A 56 15.18 1.97 9.94
CA HIS A 56 15.44 1.95 11.38
C HIS A 56 14.31 2.57 12.19
N CYS A 57 13.58 3.51 11.61
CA CYS A 57 12.47 4.24 12.25
C CYS A 57 12.85 4.78 13.63
N THR A 58 14.09 5.25 13.78
CA THR A 58 14.60 5.77 15.04
C THR A 58 13.88 7.06 15.41
N PRO A 59 13.31 7.19 16.64
CA PRO A 59 12.70 8.43 17.09
C PRO A 59 13.67 9.62 16.98
N GLY A 60 13.19 10.74 16.45
CA GLY A 60 14.01 11.94 16.19
C GLY A 60 14.62 11.98 14.78
N SER A 61 14.60 10.88 14.02
CA SER A 61 15.06 10.85 12.62
C SER A 61 13.91 10.97 11.60
N GLU A 62 12.70 11.29 12.05
CA GLU A 62 11.56 11.53 11.20
C GLU A 62 11.79 12.79 10.36
N TRP A 63 11.59 12.69 9.05
CA TRP A 63 11.58 13.88 8.20
C TRP A 63 10.23 14.62 8.26
N LEU A 64 9.14 13.91 8.66
CA LEU A 64 7.81 14.47 8.87
C LEU A 64 7.07 13.67 9.93
N LYS A 65 6.36 14.37 10.82
CA LYS A 65 5.52 13.77 11.86
C LYS A 65 4.25 14.59 12.09
N PHE A 66 3.13 13.90 12.36
CA PHE A 66 1.83 14.48 12.68
C PHE A 66 1.46 14.30 14.15
N THR A 67 2.47 14.22 15.01
CA THR A 67 2.33 14.06 16.45
C THR A 67 3.32 14.97 17.16
N LYS A 68 2.92 15.47 18.34
CA LYS A 68 3.80 16.22 19.24
C LYS A 68 4.43 15.32 20.32
N ASP A 69 4.01 14.05 20.38
CA ASP A 69 4.46 13.14 21.41
C ASP A 69 5.96 12.86 21.29
N LYS A 70 6.63 12.91 22.40
CA LYS A 70 8.03 12.51 22.53
C LYS A 70 8.09 11.02 22.83
N VAL A 71 8.92 10.30 22.11
CA VAL A 71 9.16 8.87 22.34
C VAL A 71 10.27 8.75 23.37
N SER A 72 10.04 7.98 24.42
CA SER A 72 11.06 7.62 25.38
C SER A 72 12.10 6.71 24.72
N THR A 73 13.37 6.89 25.07
CA THR A 73 14.45 5.99 24.67
C THR A 73 14.45 4.70 25.49
N VAL A 74 13.74 4.67 26.62
CA VAL A 74 13.56 3.47 27.44
C VAL A 74 12.50 2.57 26.79
N PRO A 75 12.85 1.35 26.36
CA PRO A 75 11.91 0.44 25.73
C PRO A 75 10.70 0.14 26.63
N GLY A 76 9.50 0.27 26.07
CA GLY A 76 8.24 -0.04 26.76
C GLY A 76 7.58 1.13 27.51
N GLU A 77 8.29 2.22 27.83
CA GLU A 77 7.67 3.41 28.40
C GLU A 77 6.71 4.06 27.41
N PHE A 78 7.15 4.23 26.17
CA PHE A 78 6.29 4.68 25.07
C PHE A 78 6.22 3.60 24.00
N THR A 79 5.02 3.12 23.73
CA THR A 79 4.80 2.05 22.73
C THR A 79 4.27 2.63 21.42
N ALA A 80 4.40 1.87 20.33
CA ALA A 80 3.82 2.23 19.04
C ALA A 80 2.28 2.36 19.09
N ARG A 81 1.62 1.72 20.06
CA ARG A 81 0.19 1.88 20.30
C ARG A 81 -0.15 3.26 20.88
N ASN A 82 0.72 3.84 21.71
CA ASN A 82 0.54 5.20 22.22
C ASN A 82 0.66 6.25 21.10
N ASP A 83 1.42 5.96 20.06
CA ASP A 83 1.61 6.85 18.89
C ASP A 83 0.40 6.85 17.94
N GLN A 84 -0.45 5.82 17.97
CA GLN A 84 -1.62 5.67 17.10
C GLN A 84 -2.65 6.78 17.35
N ARG A 85 -3.17 7.37 16.25
CA ARG A 85 -4.20 8.42 16.28
C ARG A 85 -5.56 7.86 15.92
N ASN A 86 -6.57 8.31 16.65
CA ASN A 86 -7.96 7.97 16.40
C ASN A 86 -8.60 9.09 15.57
N LEU A 87 -8.71 8.89 14.26
CA LEU A 87 -9.30 9.87 13.37
C LEU A 87 -10.82 9.70 13.29
N HIS A 88 -11.50 10.85 13.14
CA HIS A 88 -12.94 10.87 13.00
C HIS A 88 -13.40 10.24 11.68
N PRO A 89 -14.52 9.48 11.63
CA PRO A 89 -15.06 8.85 10.42
C PRO A 89 -15.36 9.80 9.25
N LEU A 90 -15.51 11.08 9.48
CA LEU A 90 -15.64 12.08 8.40
C LEU A 90 -14.33 12.33 7.66
N ILE A 91 -13.18 12.12 8.31
CA ILE A 91 -11.85 12.40 7.74
C ILE A 91 -11.22 11.14 7.18
N SER A 92 -11.37 10.01 7.86
CA SER A 92 -10.75 8.74 7.47
C SER A 92 -11.78 7.64 7.16
N LEU A 93 -11.32 6.56 6.53
CA LEU A 93 -12.14 5.42 6.14
C LEU A 93 -11.49 4.13 6.68
N PRO A 94 -12.16 3.40 7.60
CA PRO A 94 -13.47 3.71 8.19
C PRO A 94 -13.39 4.74 9.33
N GLY A 95 -12.22 5.03 9.90
CA GLY A 95 -12.00 5.84 11.08
C GLY A 95 -11.90 5.00 12.37
N ARG A 96 -11.71 5.70 13.51
CA ARG A 96 -11.64 5.08 14.84
C ARG A 96 -10.53 4.05 15.00
N ALA A 97 -9.35 4.31 14.39
CA ALA A 97 -8.16 3.47 14.47
C ALA A 97 -8.36 2.01 13.97
N GLN A 98 -9.25 1.81 13.00
CA GLN A 98 -9.53 0.52 12.36
C GLN A 98 -8.57 0.25 11.19
N ILE A 99 -7.28 0.13 11.47
CA ILE A 99 -6.24 0.00 10.45
C ILE A 99 -6.45 -1.22 9.52
N GLY A 100 -6.92 -2.34 10.04
CA GLY A 100 -7.18 -3.55 9.22
C GLY A 100 -8.18 -3.27 8.10
N LEU A 101 -9.34 -2.69 8.44
CA LEU A 101 -10.33 -2.27 7.45
C LEU A 101 -9.86 -1.11 6.59
N GLY A 102 -9.11 -0.15 7.15
CA GLY A 102 -8.53 0.95 6.37
C GLY A 102 -7.64 0.44 5.24
N ARG A 103 -6.78 -0.54 5.51
CA ARG A 103 -5.94 -1.20 4.50
C ARG A 103 -6.77 -1.98 3.48
N ALA A 104 -7.79 -2.71 3.92
CA ALA A 104 -8.67 -3.46 3.04
C ALA A 104 -9.43 -2.53 2.07
N TRP A 105 -10.00 -1.45 2.56
CA TRP A 105 -10.62 -0.40 1.73
C TRP A 105 -9.63 0.21 0.75
N HIS A 106 -8.42 0.55 1.20
CA HIS A 106 -7.39 1.13 0.33
C HIS A 106 -7.05 0.20 -0.85
N ALA A 107 -6.87 -1.10 -0.59
CA ALA A 107 -6.60 -2.09 -1.63
C ALA A 107 -7.75 -2.24 -2.63
N LEU A 108 -9.00 -2.36 -2.15
CA LEU A 108 -10.19 -2.48 -2.99
C LEU A 108 -10.35 -1.27 -3.92
N VAL A 109 -10.26 -0.06 -3.36
CA VAL A 109 -10.46 1.18 -4.11
C VAL A 109 -9.33 1.38 -5.13
N THR A 110 -8.09 1.02 -4.79
CA THR A 110 -6.95 1.03 -5.72
C THR A 110 -7.22 0.13 -6.92
N ALA A 111 -7.75 -1.07 -6.69
CA ALA A 111 -8.08 -2.01 -7.77
C ALA A 111 -9.15 -1.44 -8.73
N ILE A 112 -10.23 -0.85 -8.17
CA ILE A 112 -11.30 -0.23 -8.97
C ILE A 112 -10.74 0.96 -9.77
N TRP A 113 -9.90 1.78 -9.16
CA TRP A 113 -9.28 2.94 -9.80
C TRP A 113 -8.37 2.54 -10.97
N LEU A 114 -7.58 1.47 -10.83
CA LEU A 114 -6.74 0.92 -11.91
C LEU A 114 -7.57 0.39 -13.08
N ILE A 115 -8.66 -0.34 -12.79
CA ILE A 115 -9.59 -0.84 -13.83
C ILE A 115 -10.21 0.33 -14.59
N ASN A 116 -10.69 1.36 -13.87
CA ASN A 116 -11.25 2.56 -14.48
C ASN A 116 -10.23 3.27 -15.40
N GLY A 117 -8.97 3.37 -14.97
CA GLY A 117 -7.88 3.93 -15.80
C GLY A 117 -7.62 3.14 -17.07
N LEU A 118 -7.63 1.80 -16.99
CA LEU A 118 -7.48 0.93 -18.15
C LEU A 118 -8.64 1.09 -19.15
N VAL A 119 -9.88 1.13 -18.65
CA VAL A 119 -11.08 1.39 -19.46
C VAL A 119 -10.96 2.75 -20.17
N TYR A 120 -10.56 3.79 -19.44
CA TYR A 120 -10.36 5.12 -20.00
C TYR A 120 -9.37 5.11 -21.17
N VAL A 121 -8.18 4.52 -20.99
CA VAL A 121 -7.15 4.45 -22.04
C VAL A 121 -7.63 3.65 -23.23
N THR A 122 -8.30 2.50 -23.01
CA THR A 122 -8.84 1.67 -24.09
C THR A 122 -9.88 2.43 -24.90
N LEU A 123 -10.80 3.12 -24.25
CA LEU A 123 -11.84 3.90 -24.93
C LEU A 123 -11.26 5.13 -25.62
N LEU A 124 -10.26 5.78 -25.06
CA LEU A 124 -9.57 6.90 -25.69
C LEU A 124 -9.05 6.55 -27.10
N PHE A 125 -8.39 5.38 -27.20
CA PHE A 125 -7.90 4.90 -28.49
C PHE A 125 -9.00 4.30 -29.35
N GLY A 126 -9.87 3.46 -28.77
CA GLY A 126 -10.92 2.74 -29.51
C GLY A 126 -11.99 3.63 -30.15
N THR A 127 -12.26 4.80 -29.55
CA THR A 127 -13.26 5.76 -30.07
C THR A 127 -12.65 6.89 -30.92
N GLY A 128 -11.34 6.89 -31.12
CA GLY A 128 -10.67 7.96 -31.87
C GLY A 128 -10.52 9.27 -31.12
N GLN A 129 -10.93 9.35 -29.84
CA GLN A 129 -10.84 10.55 -29.01
C GLN A 129 -9.39 10.93 -28.66
N TRP A 130 -8.41 10.05 -28.95
CA TRP A 130 -7.00 10.36 -28.90
C TRP A 130 -6.62 11.60 -29.72
N ARG A 131 -7.43 11.95 -30.74
CA ARG A 131 -7.28 13.16 -31.55
C ARG A 131 -7.39 14.46 -30.75
N ARG A 132 -8.01 14.41 -29.56
CA ARG A 132 -8.05 15.56 -28.63
C ARG A 132 -6.68 15.97 -28.14
N ILE A 133 -5.77 15.00 -28.02
CA ILE A 133 -4.42 15.21 -27.49
C ILE A 133 -3.34 15.10 -28.55
N VAL A 134 -3.68 14.71 -29.79
CA VAL A 134 -2.72 14.65 -30.91
C VAL A 134 -2.92 15.85 -31.83
N PRO A 135 -1.88 16.73 -32.00
CA PRO A 135 -1.93 17.83 -32.95
C PRO A 135 -2.01 17.31 -34.41
N THR A 136 -2.86 17.92 -35.22
CA THR A 136 -3.03 17.56 -36.63
C THR A 136 -2.62 18.67 -37.60
N SER A 137 -2.23 19.85 -37.09
CA SER A 137 -1.78 21.00 -37.86
C SER A 137 -0.50 21.60 -37.28
N TRP A 138 0.36 22.16 -38.14
CA TRP A 138 1.55 22.89 -37.72
C TRP A 138 1.25 24.26 -37.09
N SER A 139 0.03 24.78 -37.25
CA SER A 139 -0.44 25.99 -36.56
C SER A 139 -0.43 25.85 -35.04
N ILE A 140 -0.39 24.58 -34.54
CA ILE A 140 -0.34 24.31 -33.11
C ILE A 140 0.83 25.04 -32.39
N PHE A 141 1.98 25.25 -33.05
CA PHE A 141 3.13 25.88 -32.43
C PHE A 141 2.95 27.39 -32.15
N PRO A 142 2.57 28.24 -33.16
CA PRO A 142 2.25 29.63 -32.87
C PRO A 142 1.07 29.78 -31.91
N GLU A 143 0.02 28.95 -32.05
CA GLU A 143 -1.12 28.96 -31.13
C GLU A 143 -0.71 28.59 -29.69
N ALA A 144 0.17 27.60 -29.51
CA ALA A 144 0.72 27.26 -28.21
C ALA A 144 1.56 28.39 -27.58
N TRP A 145 2.28 29.13 -28.40
CA TRP A 145 3.03 30.30 -27.94
C TRP A 145 2.11 31.41 -27.45
N GLU A 146 1.02 31.68 -28.17
CA GLU A 146 0.00 32.64 -27.71
C GLU A 146 -0.64 32.21 -26.38
N SER A 147 -1.03 30.95 -26.28
CA SER A 147 -1.52 30.37 -25.02
C SER A 147 -0.51 30.55 -23.87
N ALA A 148 0.77 30.29 -24.15
CA ALA A 148 1.84 30.46 -23.16
C ALA A 148 1.98 31.90 -22.67
N LYS A 149 1.88 32.90 -23.57
CA LYS A 149 1.93 34.33 -23.21
C LYS A 149 0.76 34.70 -22.29
N ILE A 150 -0.45 34.22 -22.57
CA ILE A 150 -1.64 34.47 -21.76
C ILE A 150 -1.43 33.91 -20.33
N TYR A 151 -0.94 32.69 -20.20
CA TYR A 151 -0.67 32.07 -18.88
C TYR A 151 0.47 32.73 -18.12
N MET A 152 1.56 33.10 -18.81
CA MET A 152 2.66 33.85 -18.19
C MET A 152 2.23 35.25 -17.70
N GLY A 153 1.27 35.87 -18.39
CA GLY A 153 0.63 37.13 -17.98
C GLY A 153 -0.41 36.98 -16.87
N LEU A 154 -0.65 35.74 -16.34
CA LEU A 154 -1.72 35.43 -15.38
C LEU A 154 -3.10 35.89 -15.88
N GLN A 155 -3.34 35.87 -17.18
CA GLN A 155 -4.58 36.26 -17.80
C GLN A 155 -5.47 35.05 -18.03
N ILE A 156 -6.78 35.23 -17.95
CA ILE A 156 -7.76 34.18 -18.30
C ILE A 156 -8.00 34.26 -19.80
N PRO A 157 -7.88 33.15 -20.57
CA PRO A 157 -8.17 33.13 -22.01
C PRO A 157 -9.59 33.64 -22.29
N SER A 158 -9.79 34.40 -23.37
CA SER A 158 -11.11 34.88 -23.76
C SER A 158 -12.00 33.70 -24.17
N ILE A 159 -13.33 33.79 -23.95
CA ILE A 159 -14.31 32.76 -24.28
C ILE A 159 -14.29 32.41 -25.78
N GLU A 160 -14.07 33.40 -26.63
CA GLU A 160 -14.02 33.22 -28.09
C GLU A 160 -12.88 32.31 -28.57
N HIS A 161 -11.86 32.11 -27.73
CA HIS A 161 -10.69 31.27 -28.00
C HIS A 161 -10.58 30.07 -27.07
N PHE A 162 -11.59 29.84 -26.21
CA PHE A 162 -11.54 28.76 -25.26
C PHE A 162 -11.86 27.43 -25.95
N GLN A 163 -10.85 26.56 -26.02
CA GLN A 163 -11.01 25.15 -26.41
C GLN A 163 -10.79 24.27 -25.17
N PRO A 164 -11.46 23.11 -25.06
CA PRO A 164 -11.30 22.19 -23.94
C PRO A 164 -9.85 21.76 -23.68
N TYR A 165 -9.06 21.76 -24.75
CA TYR A 165 -7.59 21.60 -24.75
C TYR A 165 -7.01 22.70 -25.63
N ASP A 166 -6.45 23.72 -25.03
CA ASP A 166 -5.74 24.74 -25.81
C ASP A 166 -4.49 24.17 -26.52
N ALA A 167 -3.95 24.94 -27.46
CA ALA A 167 -2.83 24.50 -28.28
C ALA A 167 -1.60 24.10 -27.45
N LEU A 168 -1.32 24.79 -26.36
CA LEU A 168 -0.19 24.49 -25.47
C LEU A 168 -0.43 23.17 -24.71
N GLN A 169 -1.62 22.97 -24.16
CA GLN A 169 -1.99 21.74 -23.46
C GLN A 169 -1.95 20.54 -24.42
N LYS A 170 -2.52 20.68 -25.62
CA LYS A 170 -2.53 19.63 -26.65
C LYS A 170 -1.11 19.24 -27.05
N LEU A 171 -0.24 20.21 -27.30
CA LEU A 171 1.16 19.97 -27.66
C LEU A 171 1.93 19.26 -26.51
N MET A 172 1.68 19.68 -25.28
CA MET A 172 2.32 19.06 -24.10
C MET A 172 1.83 17.63 -23.88
N TYR A 173 0.53 17.35 -23.95
CA TYR A 173 0.01 16.00 -23.85
C TYR A 173 0.52 15.09 -24.97
N PHE A 174 0.56 15.60 -26.20
CA PHE A 174 1.15 14.87 -27.33
C PHE A 174 2.60 14.49 -27.06
N THR A 175 3.42 15.47 -26.66
CA THR A 175 4.84 15.27 -26.41
C THR A 175 5.08 14.21 -25.32
N VAL A 176 4.32 14.28 -24.23
CA VAL A 176 4.42 13.32 -23.13
C VAL A 176 4.04 11.91 -23.56
N VAL A 177 2.88 11.75 -24.17
CA VAL A 177 2.29 10.43 -24.45
C VAL A 177 2.93 9.75 -25.66
N PHE A 178 3.19 10.50 -26.73
CA PHE A 178 3.60 9.93 -28.02
C PHE A 178 5.09 10.09 -28.35
N ILE A 179 5.83 10.93 -27.63
CA ILE A 179 7.26 11.10 -27.85
C ILE A 179 8.07 10.62 -26.65
N VAL A 180 7.90 11.22 -25.49
CA VAL A 180 8.77 10.97 -24.34
C VAL A 180 8.52 9.60 -23.73
N ALA A 181 7.26 9.19 -23.59
CA ALA A 181 6.95 7.88 -23.03
C ALA A 181 7.48 6.72 -23.89
N PRO A 182 7.24 6.66 -25.23
CA PRO A 182 7.86 5.63 -26.06
C PRO A 182 9.39 5.66 -26.05
N LEU A 183 9.99 6.86 -26.02
CA LEU A 183 11.44 7.00 -25.95
C LEU A 183 12.02 6.46 -24.63
N MET A 184 11.35 6.72 -23.51
CA MET A 184 11.73 6.17 -22.20
C MET A 184 11.59 4.63 -22.18
N ILE A 185 10.50 4.11 -22.76
CA ILE A 185 10.27 2.66 -22.88
C ILE A 185 11.34 2.02 -23.77
N ALA A 186 11.70 2.66 -24.88
CA ALA A 186 12.69 2.15 -25.81
C ALA A 186 14.12 2.19 -25.25
N THR A 187 14.48 3.24 -24.52
CA THR A 187 15.84 3.40 -23.96
C THR A 187 16.05 2.67 -22.64
N GLY A 188 15.00 2.48 -21.86
CA GLY A 188 15.05 1.86 -20.52
C GLY A 188 15.74 0.48 -20.49
N PRO A 189 15.32 -0.49 -21.30
CA PRO A 189 15.93 -1.83 -21.33
C PRO A 189 17.43 -1.83 -21.66
N ILE A 190 17.91 -0.86 -22.46
CA ILE A 190 19.34 -0.74 -22.82
C ILE A 190 20.23 -0.48 -21.60
N MET A 191 19.64 0.08 -20.52
CA MET A 191 20.36 0.29 -19.27
C MET A 191 20.75 -1.03 -18.59
N SER A 192 20.02 -2.11 -18.84
CA SER A 192 20.37 -3.44 -18.36
C SER A 192 21.54 -4.02 -19.16
N PRO A 193 22.66 -4.38 -18.51
CA PRO A 193 23.77 -5.05 -19.19
C PRO A 193 23.36 -6.36 -19.86
N THR A 194 22.47 -7.12 -19.22
CA THR A 194 21.94 -8.38 -19.72
C THR A 194 21.13 -8.19 -21.00
N PHE A 195 20.25 -7.20 -21.03
CA PHE A 195 19.47 -6.87 -22.23
C PHE A 195 20.38 -6.36 -23.35
N ALA A 196 21.29 -5.45 -23.04
CA ALA A 196 22.23 -4.89 -24.01
C ALA A 196 23.14 -5.97 -24.62
N GLY A 197 23.60 -6.93 -23.82
CA GLY A 197 24.38 -8.07 -24.30
C GLY A 197 23.59 -9.04 -25.17
N ARG A 198 22.31 -9.26 -24.85
CA ARG A 198 21.44 -10.18 -25.62
C ARG A 198 20.93 -9.58 -26.93
N PHE A 199 20.76 -8.28 -27.00
CA PHE A 199 20.21 -7.57 -28.15
C PHE A 199 21.13 -6.44 -28.65
N PRO A 200 22.36 -6.76 -29.12
CA PRO A 200 23.33 -5.74 -29.54
C PRO A 200 22.86 -4.92 -30.76
N GLY A 201 22.05 -5.52 -31.64
CA GLY A 201 21.42 -4.80 -32.76
C GLY A 201 20.46 -3.71 -32.30
N TYR A 202 19.71 -3.95 -31.24
CA TYR A 202 18.82 -2.96 -30.64
C TYR A 202 19.60 -1.78 -30.02
N VAL A 203 20.74 -2.08 -29.38
CA VAL A 203 21.62 -1.02 -28.83
C VAL A 203 22.18 -0.13 -29.93
N LYS A 204 22.51 -0.71 -31.10
CA LYS A 204 23.01 0.04 -32.27
C LYS A 204 22.01 1.08 -32.80
N LEU A 205 20.71 0.86 -32.62
CA LEU A 205 19.66 1.82 -32.98
C LEU A 205 19.86 3.18 -32.27
N PHE A 206 20.42 3.15 -31.06
CA PHE A 206 20.77 4.31 -30.25
C PHE A 206 22.26 4.61 -30.27
N ARG A 207 23.00 4.14 -31.30
CA ARG A 207 24.45 4.23 -31.49
C ARG A 207 25.22 3.39 -30.47
N ASN A 208 25.01 3.61 -29.19
CA ASN A 208 25.64 2.88 -28.11
C ASN A 208 24.85 3.08 -26.78
N ARG A 209 25.22 2.31 -25.76
CA ARG A 209 24.59 2.35 -24.44
C ARG A 209 24.65 3.73 -23.77
N GLN A 210 25.75 4.47 -23.93
CA GLN A 210 25.92 5.78 -23.30
C GLN A 210 25.04 6.85 -23.96
N THR A 211 24.87 6.78 -25.27
CA THR A 211 23.93 7.63 -26.01
C THR A 211 22.49 7.34 -25.57
N ALA A 212 22.12 6.06 -25.50
CA ALA A 212 20.79 5.67 -24.98
C ALA A 212 20.56 6.16 -23.55
N ARG A 213 21.58 6.04 -22.68
CA ARG A 213 21.56 6.56 -21.31
C ARG A 213 21.35 8.07 -21.26
N SER A 214 22.03 8.82 -22.11
CA SER A 214 21.91 10.27 -22.20
C SER A 214 20.52 10.68 -22.69
N ILE A 215 19.99 10.01 -23.71
CA ILE A 215 18.61 10.20 -24.20
C ILE A 215 17.60 9.89 -23.12
N HIS A 216 17.77 8.78 -22.40
CA HIS A 216 16.90 8.41 -21.28
C HIS A 216 16.92 9.46 -20.16
N PHE A 217 18.12 9.94 -19.82
CA PHE A 217 18.27 11.03 -18.83
C PHE A 217 17.59 12.33 -19.29
N LEU A 218 17.75 12.74 -20.55
CA LEU A 218 17.09 13.93 -21.10
C LEU A 218 15.56 13.75 -21.10
N GLY A 219 15.05 12.57 -21.45
CA GLY A 219 13.64 12.24 -21.32
C GLY A 219 13.15 12.34 -19.87
N MET A 220 13.94 11.81 -18.92
CA MET A 220 13.65 11.93 -17.50
C MET A 220 13.67 13.40 -17.04
N ALA A 221 14.66 14.19 -17.46
CA ALA A 221 14.73 15.61 -17.14
C ALA A 221 13.55 16.39 -17.73
N PHE A 222 13.16 16.08 -18.97
CA PHE A 222 11.96 16.63 -19.59
C PHE A 222 10.70 16.24 -18.80
N TYR A 223 10.56 14.98 -18.41
CA TYR A 223 9.49 14.55 -17.52
C TYR A 223 9.50 15.30 -16.19
N CYS A 224 10.66 15.49 -15.59
CA CYS A 224 10.77 16.24 -14.34
C CYS A 224 10.31 17.71 -14.52
N VAL A 225 10.70 18.37 -15.61
CA VAL A 225 10.29 19.76 -15.91
C VAL A 225 8.82 19.83 -16.30
N PHE A 226 8.38 18.99 -17.21
CA PHE A 226 6.95 18.86 -17.56
C PHE A 226 6.12 18.53 -16.33
N VAL A 227 6.63 17.63 -15.51
CA VAL A 227 6.07 17.18 -14.26
C VAL A 227 6.02 18.31 -13.24
N VAL A 228 7.04 19.13 -13.08
CA VAL A 228 7.02 20.29 -12.18
C VAL A 228 6.00 21.35 -12.65
N ILE A 229 5.82 21.52 -13.95
CA ILE A 229 4.93 22.56 -14.51
C ILE A 229 3.48 22.05 -14.69
N HIS A 230 3.27 20.79 -15.08
CA HIS A 230 1.96 20.23 -15.43
C HIS A 230 1.53 19.04 -14.55
N VAL A 231 2.49 18.35 -13.98
CA VAL A 231 2.34 17.14 -13.18
C VAL A 231 2.68 17.39 -11.71
N ALA A 232 3.23 18.52 -11.37
CA ALA A 232 2.81 19.06 -10.09
C ALA A 232 1.30 18.80 -9.96
N LEU A 233 0.57 18.63 -11.05
CA LEU A 233 -0.88 18.46 -11.02
C LEU A 233 -1.43 17.01 -11.18
N VAL A 234 -0.89 16.07 -11.98
CA VAL A 234 -1.62 14.79 -12.19
C VAL A 234 -0.77 13.50 -12.24
N PHE A 235 0.48 13.51 -12.73
CA PHE A 235 1.10 12.27 -13.22
C PHE A 235 2.30 11.69 -12.43
N ILE A 236 2.92 12.39 -11.51
CA ILE A 236 3.99 11.81 -10.67
C ILE A 236 3.39 10.93 -9.58
N VAL A 237 2.27 11.35 -9.07
CA VAL A 237 1.73 10.81 -7.82
C VAL A 237 1.09 9.45 -8.03
N ALA A 238 0.32 9.25 -9.11
CA ALA A 238 -0.36 7.97 -9.31
C ALA A 238 0.61 6.80 -9.58
N PRO A 239 1.53 6.88 -10.57
CA PRO A 239 2.49 5.80 -10.78
C PRO A 239 3.40 5.57 -9.58
N LEU A 240 3.79 6.64 -8.89
CA LEU A 240 4.65 6.54 -7.71
C LEU A 240 3.93 5.88 -6.53
N MET A 241 2.64 6.19 -6.33
CA MET A 241 1.81 5.52 -5.33
C MET A 241 1.56 4.05 -5.70
N ILE A 242 1.30 3.73 -6.98
CA ILE A 242 1.19 2.35 -7.46
C ILE A 242 2.50 1.60 -7.26
N ALA A 243 3.63 2.22 -7.61
CA ALA A 243 4.94 1.60 -7.48
C ALA A 243 5.37 1.44 -6.01
N THR A 244 5.03 2.37 -5.14
CA THR A 244 5.41 2.30 -3.72
C THR A 244 4.44 1.49 -2.88
N GLY A 245 3.18 1.38 -3.28
CA GLY A 245 2.14 0.63 -2.55
C GLY A 245 2.52 -0.82 -2.24
N PRO A 246 2.89 -1.64 -3.24
CA PRO A 246 3.29 -3.04 -3.01
C PRO A 246 4.47 -3.21 -2.07
N ILE A 247 5.41 -2.23 -2.02
CA ILE A 247 6.57 -2.26 -1.12
C ILE A 247 6.16 -2.17 0.36
N MET A 248 4.94 -1.69 0.64
CA MET A 248 4.40 -1.69 2.00
C MET A 248 4.18 -3.11 2.53
N SER A 249 3.97 -4.10 1.65
CA SER A 249 3.88 -5.50 2.01
C SER A 249 5.28 -6.07 2.30
N PRO A 250 5.50 -6.72 3.46
CA PRO A 250 6.75 -7.41 3.76
C PRO A 250 7.05 -8.53 2.77
N THR A 251 6.03 -9.29 2.41
CA THR A 251 6.14 -10.41 1.45
C THR A 251 6.59 -9.93 0.08
N PHE A 252 5.95 -8.87 -0.45
CA PHE A 252 6.36 -8.31 -1.72
C PHE A 252 7.79 -7.74 -1.65
N ALA A 253 8.10 -7.01 -0.59
CA ALA A 253 9.42 -6.42 -0.40
C ALA A 253 10.52 -7.50 -0.28
N GLY A 254 10.26 -8.59 0.44
CA GLY A 254 11.17 -9.73 0.56
C GLY A 254 11.35 -10.48 -0.75
N ARG A 255 10.26 -10.65 -1.52
CA ARG A 255 10.30 -11.38 -2.80
C ARG A 255 10.97 -10.59 -3.93
N PHE A 256 10.88 -9.28 -3.92
CA PHE A 256 11.41 -8.40 -4.97
C PHE A 256 12.41 -7.38 -4.39
N PRO A 257 13.53 -7.82 -3.79
CA PRO A 257 14.48 -6.91 -3.15
C PRO A 257 15.12 -5.92 -4.13
N GLY A 258 15.29 -6.31 -5.39
CA GLY A 258 15.73 -5.40 -6.46
C GLY A 258 14.75 -4.25 -6.71
N TYR A 259 13.45 -4.53 -6.62
CA TYR A 259 12.42 -3.50 -6.75
C TYR A 259 12.43 -2.53 -5.56
N VAL A 260 12.62 -3.05 -4.34
CA VAL A 260 12.74 -2.20 -3.13
C VAL A 260 13.95 -1.28 -3.21
N LYS A 261 15.08 -1.76 -3.78
CA LYS A 261 16.30 -0.94 -3.96
C LYS A 261 16.07 0.30 -4.82
N ILE A 262 15.11 0.29 -5.75
CA ILE A 262 14.74 1.48 -6.55
C ILE A 262 14.31 2.62 -5.62
N PHE A 263 13.64 2.30 -4.53
CA PHE A 263 13.16 3.24 -3.52
C PHE A 263 14.05 3.28 -2.26
N ARG A 264 15.29 2.78 -2.35
CA ARG A 264 16.27 2.63 -1.26
C ARG A 264 15.81 1.63 -0.19
N ASN A 265 14.67 1.86 0.43
CA ASN A 265 14.11 0.99 1.46
C ASN A 265 12.59 1.19 1.61
N ARG A 266 11.95 0.35 2.44
CA ARG A 266 10.51 0.37 2.67
C ARG A 266 10.02 1.69 3.30
N GLN A 267 10.79 2.31 4.19
CA GLN A 267 10.38 3.57 4.82
C GLN A 267 10.44 4.74 3.85
N THR A 268 11.45 4.77 2.99
CA THR A 268 11.51 5.75 1.89
C THR A 268 10.32 5.59 0.96
N ALA A 269 9.97 4.35 0.56
CA ALA A 269 8.79 4.10 -0.25
C ALA A 269 7.50 4.58 0.43
N ARG A 270 7.35 4.37 1.75
CA ARG A 270 6.22 4.87 2.53
C ARG A 270 6.15 6.40 2.55
N SER A 271 7.28 7.06 2.74
CA SER A 271 7.37 8.52 2.72
C SER A 271 7.02 9.10 1.35
N ILE A 272 7.50 8.48 0.28
CA ILE A 272 7.17 8.85 -1.09
C ILE A 272 5.67 8.65 -1.36
N HIS A 273 5.10 7.53 -0.90
CA HIS A 273 3.66 7.26 -1.01
C HIS A 273 2.81 8.33 -0.30
N PHE A 274 3.22 8.74 0.89
CA PHE A 274 2.57 9.82 1.64
C PHE A 274 2.66 11.18 0.93
N LEU A 275 3.85 11.55 0.43
CA LEU A 275 4.02 12.79 -0.35
C LEU A 275 3.11 12.80 -1.57
N GLY A 276 2.97 11.64 -2.23
CA GLY A 276 2.04 11.45 -3.29
C GLY A 276 0.59 11.74 -2.88
N MET A 277 0.14 11.22 -1.77
CA MET A 277 -1.20 11.47 -1.22
C MET A 277 -1.42 12.96 -0.92
N ALA A 278 -0.47 13.63 -0.27
CA ALA A 278 -0.55 15.05 0.06
C ALA A 278 -0.67 15.90 -1.21
N PHE A 279 0.09 15.55 -2.25
CA PHE A 279 0.03 16.21 -3.54
C PHE A 279 -1.33 16.01 -4.24
N TYR A 280 -1.92 14.81 -4.17
CA TYR A 280 -3.28 14.58 -4.70
C TYR A 280 -4.33 15.45 -4.01
N CYS A 281 -4.24 15.60 -2.69
CA CYS A 281 -5.14 16.50 -1.97
C CYS A 281 -5.03 17.94 -2.48
N PHE A 282 -3.79 18.42 -2.65
CA PHE A 282 -3.53 19.75 -3.22
C PHE A 282 -4.08 19.88 -4.65
N PHE A 283 -3.81 18.88 -5.50
CA PHE A 283 -4.30 18.85 -6.89
C PHE A 283 -5.83 18.92 -6.95
N VAL A 284 -6.55 18.12 -6.16
CA VAL A 284 -8.02 18.13 -6.15
C VAL A 284 -8.54 19.52 -5.80
N VAL A 285 -7.97 20.16 -4.78
CA VAL A 285 -8.37 21.52 -4.39
C VAL A 285 -8.12 22.52 -5.53
N MET A 286 -6.93 22.50 -6.15
CA MET A 286 -6.59 23.38 -7.24
C MET A 286 -7.42 23.13 -8.50
N HIS A 287 -7.63 21.86 -8.85
CA HIS A 287 -8.43 21.48 -10.02
C HIS A 287 -9.88 21.93 -9.87
N VAL A 288 -10.48 21.67 -8.71
CA VAL A 288 -11.86 22.14 -8.39
C VAL A 288 -11.93 23.66 -8.43
N ALA A 289 -10.95 24.35 -7.83
CA ALA A 289 -10.92 25.82 -7.86
C ALA A 289 -10.86 26.35 -9.30
N LEU A 290 -10.02 25.79 -10.17
CA LEU A 290 -9.94 26.19 -11.57
C LEU A 290 -11.26 26.00 -12.34
N VAL A 291 -11.96 24.89 -12.12
CA VAL A 291 -13.28 24.64 -12.74
C VAL A 291 -14.31 25.71 -12.36
N PHE A 292 -14.28 26.18 -11.09
CA PHE A 292 -15.23 27.18 -10.60
C PHE A 292 -14.80 28.64 -10.83
N ILE A 293 -13.51 28.91 -11.07
CA ILE A 293 -13.01 30.26 -11.30
C ILE A 293 -12.93 30.59 -12.78
N VAL A 294 -12.47 29.62 -13.62
CA VAL A 294 -12.24 29.81 -15.05
C VAL A 294 -13.48 29.40 -15.83
N HIS A 295 -14.26 30.37 -16.32
CA HIS A 295 -15.47 30.17 -17.13
C HIS A 295 -16.42 29.08 -16.60
N PRO A 296 -16.94 29.19 -15.36
CA PRO A 296 -17.69 28.12 -14.70
C PRO A 296 -18.93 27.67 -15.49
N LYS A 297 -19.64 28.60 -16.17
CA LYS A 297 -20.81 28.28 -16.98
C LYS A 297 -20.49 27.21 -18.04
N TYR A 298 -19.42 27.39 -18.76
CA TYR A 298 -19.01 26.53 -19.87
C TYR A 298 -18.36 25.24 -19.36
N ASN A 299 -17.45 25.32 -18.41
CA ASN A 299 -16.76 24.14 -17.86
C ASN A 299 -17.75 23.17 -17.21
N ILE A 300 -18.69 23.67 -16.41
CA ILE A 300 -19.68 22.84 -15.73
C ILE A 300 -20.64 22.20 -16.75
N ALA A 301 -21.18 22.99 -17.69
CA ALA A 301 -22.10 22.46 -18.68
C ALA A 301 -21.43 21.43 -19.61
N HIS A 302 -20.24 21.70 -20.09
CA HIS A 302 -19.48 20.79 -20.94
C HIS A 302 -19.16 19.47 -20.23
N MET A 303 -18.71 19.54 -18.95
CA MET A 303 -18.39 18.36 -18.16
C MET A 303 -19.64 17.55 -17.80
N MET A 304 -20.74 18.18 -17.47
CA MET A 304 -21.93 17.49 -16.98
C MET A 304 -22.87 17.04 -18.11
N LEU A 305 -23.08 17.85 -19.14
CA LEU A 305 -23.98 17.55 -20.25
C LEU A 305 -23.24 16.97 -21.47
N GLY A 306 -21.98 17.32 -21.65
CA GLY A 306 -21.20 16.96 -22.83
C GLY A 306 -21.47 17.85 -24.04
N GLU A 307 -22.25 18.91 -23.88
CA GLU A 307 -22.65 19.84 -24.95
C GLU A 307 -21.48 20.67 -25.48
N ASN A 308 -21.67 21.21 -26.71
CA ASN A 308 -20.69 22.09 -27.31
C ASN A 308 -20.50 23.38 -26.47
N TYR A 309 -19.28 23.87 -26.44
CA TYR A 309 -18.86 24.94 -25.54
C TYR A 309 -19.51 26.31 -25.83
N ASN A 310 -19.90 26.57 -27.08
CA ASN A 310 -20.23 27.91 -27.53
C ASN A 310 -21.72 28.31 -27.35
N ASP A 311 -22.63 27.34 -27.17
CA ASP A 311 -24.07 27.59 -27.21
C ASP A 311 -24.83 27.16 -25.94
N ILE A 312 -24.23 27.35 -24.76
CA ILE A 312 -24.85 26.96 -23.50
C ILE A 312 -25.98 27.92 -23.11
N THR A 313 -27.20 27.43 -23.15
CA THR A 313 -28.39 28.17 -22.67
C THR A 313 -28.42 28.24 -21.12
N ALA A 314 -29.19 29.18 -20.57
CA ALA A 314 -29.40 29.28 -19.12
C ALA A 314 -30.03 28.00 -18.54
N ALA A 315 -30.95 27.36 -19.28
CA ALA A 315 -31.59 26.10 -18.88
C ALA A 315 -30.59 24.94 -18.80
N GLN A 316 -29.73 24.78 -19.81
CA GLN A 316 -28.67 23.78 -19.80
C GLN A 316 -27.67 24.01 -18.67
N PHE A 317 -27.29 25.26 -18.41
CA PHE A 317 -26.42 25.56 -17.27
C PHE A 317 -27.07 25.18 -15.93
N ALA A 318 -28.34 25.53 -15.72
CA ALA A 318 -29.08 25.14 -14.53
C ALA A 318 -29.17 23.61 -14.37
N GLN A 319 -29.43 22.87 -15.47
CA GLN A 319 -29.41 21.42 -15.49
C GLN A 319 -28.02 20.87 -15.13
N ALA A 320 -26.95 21.40 -15.71
CA ALA A 320 -25.57 21.00 -15.44
C ALA A 320 -25.19 21.22 -13.96
N VAL A 321 -25.55 22.37 -13.39
CA VAL A 321 -25.33 22.67 -11.97
C VAL A 321 -26.10 21.68 -11.09
N THR A 322 -27.35 21.38 -11.44
CA THR A 322 -28.17 20.39 -10.71
C THR A 322 -27.51 19.01 -10.72
N MET A 323 -27.05 18.53 -11.87
CA MET A 323 -26.32 17.25 -11.99
C MET A 323 -25.03 17.25 -11.19
N LEU A 324 -24.26 18.34 -11.23
CA LEU A 324 -23.02 18.50 -10.45
C LEU A 324 -23.31 18.42 -8.94
N VAL A 325 -24.33 19.16 -8.46
CA VAL A 325 -24.74 19.13 -7.04
C VAL A 325 -25.16 17.74 -6.63
N ILE A 326 -26.01 17.07 -7.41
CA ILE A 326 -26.41 15.68 -7.18
C ILE A 326 -25.18 14.77 -7.11
N GLY A 327 -24.25 14.89 -8.07
CA GLY A 327 -23.03 14.10 -8.11
C GLY A 327 -22.15 14.29 -6.86
N ILE A 328 -21.97 15.54 -6.42
CA ILE A 328 -21.22 15.86 -5.19
C ILE A 328 -21.94 15.27 -3.96
N VAL A 329 -23.24 15.45 -3.85
CA VAL A 329 -24.03 14.90 -2.73
C VAL A 329 -23.92 13.38 -2.68
N VAL A 330 -24.04 12.71 -3.82
CA VAL A 330 -23.86 11.25 -3.93
C VAL A 330 -22.46 10.83 -3.51
N ALA A 331 -21.41 11.52 -3.97
CA ALA A 331 -20.03 11.23 -3.59
C ALA A 331 -19.81 11.39 -2.07
N ILE A 332 -20.27 12.48 -1.49
CA ILE A 332 -20.18 12.74 -0.05
C ILE A 332 -20.96 11.67 0.74
N ALA A 333 -22.16 11.33 0.30
CA ALA A 333 -22.98 10.30 0.92
C ALA A 333 -22.30 8.93 0.88
N LEU A 334 -21.68 8.58 -0.24
CA LEU A 334 -20.89 7.35 -0.38
C LEU A 334 -19.67 7.36 0.55
N TRP A 335 -18.90 8.44 0.57
CA TRP A 335 -17.70 8.56 1.39
C TRP A 335 -18.01 8.48 2.90
N ILE A 336 -19.00 9.20 3.35
CA ILE A 336 -19.42 9.21 4.76
C ILE A 336 -20.15 7.91 5.11
N GLY A 337 -21.10 7.50 4.26
CA GLY A 337 -21.89 6.29 4.44
C GLY A 337 -21.02 5.04 4.55
N ALA A 338 -19.99 4.92 3.72
CA ALA A 338 -19.03 3.81 3.79
C ALA A 338 -18.33 3.72 5.14
N SER A 339 -17.93 4.86 5.75
CA SER A 339 -17.32 4.86 7.07
C SER A 339 -18.28 4.40 8.16
N TYR A 340 -19.45 5.01 8.25
CA TYR A 340 -20.43 4.67 9.30
C TYR A 340 -20.97 3.24 9.14
N TRP A 341 -21.25 2.83 7.88
CA TRP A 341 -21.66 1.47 7.60
C TRP A 341 -20.58 0.45 8.00
N SER A 342 -19.31 0.73 7.66
CA SER A 342 -18.17 -0.11 8.04
C SER A 342 -18.04 -0.25 9.56
N LEU A 343 -18.14 0.87 10.29
CA LEU A 343 -18.03 0.87 11.75
C LEU A 343 -19.20 0.17 12.44
N SER A 344 -20.41 0.23 11.87
CA SER A 344 -21.58 -0.47 12.38
C SER A 344 -21.62 -1.95 12.01
N ASN A 345 -20.85 -2.37 10.99
CA ASN A 345 -20.87 -3.72 10.44
C ASN A 345 -19.45 -4.23 10.15
N LEU A 346 -18.54 -4.09 11.13
CA LEU A 346 -17.11 -4.37 10.95
C LEU A 346 -16.84 -5.73 10.29
N ARG A 347 -17.35 -6.82 10.88
CA ARG A 347 -17.14 -8.19 10.38
C ARG A 347 -17.79 -8.41 9.00
N ARG A 348 -18.96 -7.85 8.75
CA ARG A 348 -19.64 -7.95 7.45
C ARG A 348 -18.88 -7.21 6.36
N THR A 349 -18.39 -6.01 6.67
CA THR A 349 -17.56 -5.19 5.76
C THR A 349 -16.27 -5.91 5.43
N GLN A 350 -15.60 -6.47 6.42
CA GLN A 350 -14.38 -7.25 6.27
C GLN A 350 -14.59 -8.40 5.27
N ARG A 351 -15.60 -9.26 5.51
CA ARG A 351 -15.91 -10.41 4.62
C ARG A 351 -16.26 -9.96 3.20
N TRP A 352 -17.03 -8.89 3.06
CA TRP A 352 -17.40 -8.37 1.74
C TRP A 352 -16.19 -7.87 0.95
N ILE A 353 -15.31 -7.07 1.56
CA ILE A 353 -14.11 -6.56 0.89
C ILE A 353 -13.17 -7.70 0.49
N TRP A 354 -12.99 -8.70 1.37
CA TRP A 354 -12.14 -9.86 1.08
C TRP A 354 -12.69 -10.69 -0.07
N GLY A 355 -13.99 -10.95 -0.11
CA GLY A 355 -14.62 -11.62 -1.23
C GLY A 355 -14.44 -10.85 -2.55
N ALA A 356 -14.60 -9.52 -2.53
CA ALA A 356 -14.43 -8.67 -3.70
C ALA A 356 -12.97 -8.60 -4.20
N THR A 357 -11.98 -8.69 -3.30
CA THR A 357 -10.55 -8.62 -3.65
C THR A 357 -9.93 -9.99 -3.94
N GLN A 358 -10.59 -11.08 -3.55
CA GLN A 358 -10.07 -12.45 -3.71
C GLN A 358 -9.65 -12.81 -5.15
N PRO A 359 -10.40 -12.51 -6.22
CA PRO A 359 -9.97 -12.86 -7.58
C PRO A 359 -8.64 -12.18 -7.97
N ILE A 360 -8.46 -10.93 -7.57
CA ILE A 360 -7.23 -10.18 -7.85
C ILE A 360 -6.07 -10.77 -7.06
N ARG A 361 -6.30 -11.12 -5.79
CA ARG A 361 -5.29 -11.77 -4.93
C ARG A 361 -4.88 -13.13 -5.48
N ALA A 362 -5.85 -13.96 -5.88
CA ALA A 362 -5.58 -15.27 -6.47
C ALA A 362 -4.71 -15.19 -7.72
N LEU A 363 -4.92 -14.16 -8.55
CA LEU A 363 -4.12 -13.93 -9.76
C LEU A 363 -2.73 -13.34 -9.50
N THR A 364 -2.54 -12.65 -8.38
CA THR A 364 -1.30 -11.91 -8.06
C THR A 364 -0.56 -12.50 -6.87
N ILE A 365 -1.02 -12.20 -5.65
CA ILE A 365 -0.33 -12.52 -4.40
C ILE A 365 -0.30 -14.02 -4.14
N ASP A 366 -1.42 -14.72 -4.34
CA ASP A 366 -1.53 -16.15 -4.03
C ASP A 366 -0.66 -17.02 -4.95
N ARG A 367 -0.48 -16.61 -6.21
CA ARG A 367 0.50 -17.26 -7.12
C ARG A 367 1.95 -17.02 -6.72
N LEU A 368 2.22 -15.95 -5.98
CA LEU A 368 3.57 -15.63 -5.49
C LEU A 368 3.92 -16.38 -4.20
N LYS A 369 2.94 -16.91 -3.48
CA LYS A 369 3.13 -17.63 -2.20
C LYS A 369 3.95 -18.92 -2.34
N SER A 370 3.86 -19.60 -3.47
CA SER A 370 4.49 -20.91 -3.71
C SER A 370 6.00 -20.87 -3.94
N ARG A 371 6.62 -19.68 -3.94
CA ARG A 371 8.06 -19.54 -4.17
C ARG A 371 8.71 -18.94 -2.93
N GLN A 372 9.84 -19.52 -2.51
CA GLN A 372 10.62 -19.01 -1.39
C GLN A 372 10.88 -17.50 -1.55
N VAL A 373 10.60 -16.75 -0.51
CA VAL A 373 10.97 -15.32 -0.44
C VAL A 373 12.49 -15.24 -0.49
N ALA A 374 13.03 -14.39 -1.37
CA ALA A 374 14.48 -14.21 -1.45
C ALA A 374 15.02 -13.72 -0.10
N LYS A 375 15.90 -14.48 0.51
CA LYS A 375 16.54 -14.13 1.78
C LYS A 375 17.21 -12.76 1.64
N LYS A 376 16.81 -11.82 2.47
CA LYS A 376 17.46 -10.52 2.56
C LYS A 376 18.54 -10.61 3.63
N THR A 377 19.79 -10.55 3.22
CA THR A 377 20.93 -10.61 4.15
C THR A 377 21.16 -9.20 4.69
N PHE A 378 20.84 -8.99 5.97
CA PHE A 378 21.28 -7.84 6.74
C PHE A 378 22.59 -8.20 7.44
N THR A 379 23.42 -7.19 7.72
CA THR A 379 24.67 -7.30 8.46
C THR A 379 24.53 -6.67 9.84
N GLU A 380 25.54 -6.83 10.68
CA GLU A 380 25.59 -6.18 12.01
C GLU A 380 25.46 -4.65 11.90
N ASP A 381 26.01 -4.04 10.86
CA ASP A 381 25.93 -2.59 10.61
C ASP A 381 24.52 -2.12 10.28
N ASP A 382 23.62 -3.03 9.88
CA ASP A 382 22.23 -2.72 9.59
C ASP A 382 21.31 -2.76 10.82
N ILE A 383 21.82 -3.17 12.00
CA ILE A 383 21.02 -3.25 13.22
C ILE A 383 20.52 -1.86 13.61
N SER A 384 19.24 -1.76 13.91
CA SER A 384 18.60 -0.50 14.25
C SER A 384 19.02 -0.06 15.66
N PRO A 385 19.44 1.19 15.85
CA PRO A 385 19.82 1.72 17.18
C PRO A 385 18.61 1.82 18.13
N PHE A 386 17.42 1.73 17.61
CA PHE A 386 16.17 1.70 18.36
C PHE A 386 15.20 0.71 17.74
N HIS A 387 14.53 -0.09 18.56
CA HIS A 387 13.48 -1.02 18.11
C HIS A 387 12.16 -0.67 18.80
N TRP A 388 11.12 -0.38 18.00
CA TRP A 388 9.80 -0.04 18.52
C TRP A 388 9.16 -1.22 19.28
N VAL A 389 8.46 -0.89 20.35
CA VAL A 389 7.68 -1.83 21.15
C VAL A 389 6.20 -1.60 20.90
N ASN A 390 5.42 -2.65 20.65
CA ASN A 390 3.96 -2.54 20.47
C ASN A 390 3.18 -2.59 21.78
N THR A 391 3.57 -3.53 22.65
CA THR A 391 2.83 -3.87 23.87
C THR A 391 3.82 -4.12 24.99
N ARG A 392 3.38 -3.87 26.21
CA ARG A 392 4.16 -4.12 27.43
C ARG A 392 4.08 -5.59 27.83
N PRO A 393 5.03 -6.08 28.69
CA PRO A 393 4.95 -7.41 29.27
C PRO A 393 3.64 -7.63 30.01
N PRO A 394 3.20 -8.89 30.19
CA PRO A 394 2.03 -9.22 30.99
C PRO A 394 2.09 -8.66 32.40
N THR A 395 0.97 -8.17 32.90
CA THR A 395 0.80 -7.78 34.31
C THR A 395 0.34 -8.99 35.13
N LYS A 396 0.36 -8.86 36.46
CA LYS A 396 -0.11 -9.93 37.36
C LYS A 396 -1.58 -10.30 37.10
N GLU A 397 -2.42 -9.31 36.78
CA GLU A 397 -3.82 -9.52 36.47
C GLU A 397 -4.02 -10.24 35.13
N GLN A 398 -3.08 -10.16 34.23
CA GLN A 398 -3.12 -10.86 32.94
C GLN A 398 -2.58 -12.28 33.04
N SER A 399 -1.49 -12.47 33.78
CA SER A 399 -0.88 -13.78 34.00
C SER A 399 -0.04 -13.80 35.28
N GLU A 400 -0.57 -14.37 36.35
CA GLU A 400 0.18 -14.59 37.59
C GLU A 400 1.34 -15.57 37.36
N GLU A 401 1.11 -16.60 36.53
CA GLU A 401 2.13 -17.57 36.11
C GLU A 401 3.35 -16.88 35.48
N TYR A 402 3.16 -15.96 34.55
CA TYR A 402 4.27 -15.22 33.94
C TYR A 402 5.08 -14.42 34.97
N ILE A 403 4.40 -13.78 35.92
CA ILE A 403 5.06 -12.99 36.95
C ILE A 403 5.89 -13.90 37.88
N THR A 404 5.35 -15.05 38.28
CA THR A 404 6.07 -16.04 39.08
C THR A 404 7.33 -16.55 38.38
N LEU A 405 7.21 -16.92 37.12
CA LEU A 405 8.34 -17.36 36.29
C LEU A 405 9.40 -16.24 36.13
N ARG A 406 8.94 -15.00 35.95
CA ARG A 406 9.84 -13.84 35.83
C ARG A 406 10.64 -13.58 37.12
N GLU A 407 10.01 -13.74 38.30
CA GLU A 407 10.66 -13.55 39.60
C GLU A 407 11.78 -14.58 39.86
N ASP A 408 11.74 -15.73 39.17
CA ASP A 408 12.78 -16.77 39.18
C ASP A 408 13.68 -16.75 37.92
N ASP A 409 13.78 -15.61 37.22
CA ASP A 409 14.54 -15.49 35.97
C ASP A 409 14.17 -16.56 34.90
N PHE A 410 12.91 -16.98 34.87
CA PHE A 410 12.35 -18.00 33.97
C PHE A 410 13.06 -19.38 34.04
N LYS A 411 13.69 -19.75 35.16
CA LYS A 411 14.38 -21.04 35.33
C LYS A 411 13.41 -22.22 35.23
N ASP A 412 12.22 -22.05 35.83
CA ASP A 412 11.16 -23.07 35.81
C ASP A 412 10.26 -22.97 34.57
N PHE A 413 10.57 -22.09 33.63
CA PHE A 413 9.81 -21.95 32.38
C PHE A 413 9.93 -23.21 31.52
N ARG A 414 8.78 -23.70 31.04
CA ARG A 414 8.72 -24.78 30.06
C ARG A 414 7.76 -24.40 28.91
N LEU A 415 8.26 -24.49 27.68
CA LEU A 415 7.43 -24.41 26.50
C LEU A 415 6.69 -25.74 26.33
N GLU A 416 5.37 -25.71 26.34
CA GLU A 416 4.54 -26.86 26.06
C GLU A 416 4.23 -26.97 24.56
N ILE A 417 4.31 -28.20 24.00
CA ILE A 417 3.89 -28.52 22.65
C ILE A 417 2.88 -29.66 22.71
N GLY A 418 1.65 -29.40 22.30
CA GLY A 418 0.53 -30.33 22.44
C GLY A 418 -0.55 -30.16 21.37
N GLY A 419 -1.80 -30.45 21.73
CA GLY A 419 -2.93 -30.46 20.82
C GLY A 419 -3.02 -31.79 20.03
N LEU A 420 -3.20 -31.72 18.71
CA LEU A 420 -3.28 -32.90 17.85
C LEU A 420 -1.91 -33.54 17.60
N VAL A 421 -1.30 -34.09 18.65
CA VAL A 421 -0.03 -34.83 18.64
C VAL A 421 -0.20 -36.21 19.31
N GLU A 422 0.67 -37.15 18.98
CA GLU A 422 0.66 -38.49 19.64
C GLU A 422 1.04 -38.41 21.12
N GLU A 423 2.02 -37.54 21.46
CA GLU A 423 2.51 -37.31 22.82
C GLU A 423 2.85 -35.84 23.00
N GLU A 424 2.30 -35.21 24.05
CA GLU A 424 2.65 -33.85 24.43
C GLU A 424 4.07 -33.79 25.02
N LYS A 425 4.82 -32.77 24.64
CA LYS A 425 6.19 -32.53 25.15
C LYS A 425 6.34 -31.13 25.72
N SER A 426 7.28 -31.02 26.63
CA SER A 426 7.66 -29.72 27.17
C SER A 426 9.18 -29.55 27.20
N PHE A 427 9.64 -28.32 26.98
CA PHE A 427 11.06 -28.01 26.87
C PHE A 427 11.41 -26.80 27.71
N SER A 428 12.46 -26.87 28.53
CA SER A 428 13.10 -25.71 29.14
C SER A 428 13.89 -24.92 28.08
N ILE A 429 14.28 -23.72 28.39
CA ILE A 429 15.13 -22.89 27.49
C ILE A 429 16.44 -23.59 27.16
N ASP A 430 17.06 -24.29 28.14
CA ASP A 430 18.32 -24.98 27.93
C ASP A 430 18.17 -26.25 27.07
N GLU A 431 17.05 -26.98 27.22
CA GLU A 431 16.72 -28.08 26.34
C GLU A 431 16.48 -27.59 24.90
N LEU A 432 15.78 -26.45 24.69
CA LEU A 432 15.62 -25.85 23.37
C LEU A 432 16.96 -25.46 22.73
N LYS A 433 17.89 -24.87 23.52
CA LYS A 433 19.24 -24.55 23.05
C LYS A 433 20.05 -25.78 22.67
N ALA A 434 19.83 -26.91 23.37
CA ALA A 434 20.50 -28.17 23.08
C ALA A 434 20.01 -28.83 21.76
N LEU A 435 18.77 -28.60 21.35
CA LEU A 435 18.22 -29.11 20.09
C LEU A 435 18.83 -28.41 18.87
N GLY A 436 19.22 -27.15 19.01
CA GLY A 436 19.85 -26.39 17.91
C GLY A 436 19.84 -24.90 18.12
N LYS A 437 20.69 -24.21 17.36
CA LYS A 437 20.81 -22.76 17.43
C LYS A 437 20.95 -22.18 16.04
N VAL A 438 20.15 -21.16 15.74
CA VAL A 438 20.28 -20.32 14.54
C VAL A 438 20.34 -18.85 14.93
N THR A 439 21.02 -18.06 14.12
CA THR A 439 21.11 -16.62 14.29
C THR A 439 20.74 -15.94 12.99
N ASN A 440 19.76 -15.06 13.02
CA ASN A 440 19.25 -14.34 11.87
C ASN A 440 19.25 -12.83 12.16
N ILE A 441 19.79 -12.02 11.24
CA ILE A 441 19.63 -10.56 11.27
C ILE A 441 18.50 -10.21 10.32
N THR A 442 17.37 -9.78 10.87
CA THR A 442 16.13 -9.63 10.10
C THR A 442 15.36 -8.36 10.45
N MET A 443 14.53 -7.93 9.51
CA MET A 443 13.72 -6.73 9.65
C MET A 443 12.32 -7.06 10.17
N HIS A 444 12.03 -6.65 11.38
CA HIS A 444 10.65 -6.62 11.88
C HIS A 444 9.81 -5.59 11.12
N THR A 445 8.68 -6.02 10.60
CA THR A 445 7.76 -5.15 9.87
C THR A 445 6.42 -5.09 10.60
N CYS A 446 6.14 -3.96 11.23
CA CYS A 446 4.85 -3.76 11.88
C CYS A 446 3.74 -3.40 10.88
N MET A 447 2.53 -3.88 11.11
CA MET A 447 1.36 -3.50 10.34
C MET A 447 1.06 -1.99 10.39
N GLN A 448 1.45 -1.31 11.47
CA GLN A 448 1.31 0.15 11.63
C GLN A 448 2.23 0.94 10.69
N GLY A 449 3.25 0.30 10.10
CA GLY A 449 4.11 0.87 9.06
C GLY A 449 5.54 1.17 9.49
N TRP A 450 5.90 1.08 10.76
CA TRP A 450 7.28 1.16 11.20
C TRP A 450 8.04 -0.16 10.99
N THR A 451 9.34 -0.09 10.96
CA THR A 451 10.26 -1.22 10.85
C THR A 451 11.41 -1.07 11.84
N GLY A 452 12.09 -2.18 12.13
CA GLY A 452 13.33 -2.20 12.90
C GLY A 452 14.09 -3.47 12.54
N ILE A 453 15.41 -3.39 12.48
CA ILE A 453 16.29 -4.51 12.19
C ILE A 453 16.98 -4.93 13.49
N ALA A 454 16.99 -6.22 13.77
CA ALA A 454 17.66 -6.78 14.93
C ALA A 454 18.23 -8.15 14.61
N LYS A 455 19.23 -8.56 15.39
CA LYS A 455 19.79 -9.90 15.38
C LYS A 455 18.99 -10.76 16.35
N TRP A 456 18.52 -11.89 15.89
CA TRP A 456 17.70 -12.83 16.66
C TRP A 456 18.43 -14.16 16.78
N GLU A 457 18.43 -14.71 17.97
CA GLU A 457 18.97 -16.02 18.28
C GLU A 457 17.86 -16.94 18.77
N GLY A 458 17.77 -18.15 18.23
CA GLY A 458 16.70 -19.08 18.57
C GLY A 458 16.86 -20.45 17.88
N ILE A 459 15.78 -21.23 17.84
CA ILE A 459 15.68 -22.49 17.11
C ILE A 459 14.68 -22.33 15.95
N ARG A 460 14.94 -22.96 14.81
CA ARG A 460 13.93 -23.01 13.74
C ARG A 460 12.68 -23.73 14.22
N LEU A 461 11.53 -23.18 13.88
CA LEU A 461 10.26 -23.76 14.29
C LEU A 461 10.11 -25.19 13.77
N LYS A 462 10.47 -25.45 12.51
CA LYS A 462 10.41 -26.79 11.93
C LYS A 462 11.30 -27.81 12.66
N ASP A 463 12.54 -27.41 13.04
CA ASP A 463 13.49 -28.31 13.71
C ASP A 463 12.97 -28.69 15.12
N LEU A 464 12.31 -27.75 15.80
CA LEU A 464 11.63 -28.02 17.06
C LEU A 464 10.43 -28.95 16.88
N LEU A 465 9.61 -28.72 15.85
CA LEU A 465 8.41 -29.52 15.61
C LEU A 465 8.69 -30.95 15.15
N GLU A 466 9.90 -31.26 14.69
CA GLU A 466 10.37 -32.64 14.47
C GLU A 466 10.42 -33.49 15.77
N GLN A 467 10.41 -32.84 16.94
CA GLN A 467 10.42 -33.51 18.24
C GLN A 467 9.06 -34.10 18.63
N VAL A 468 7.98 -33.73 17.93
CA VAL A 468 6.61 -34.23 18.18
C VAL A 468 6.02 -34.82 16.91
N THR A 469 5.18 -35.84 17.04
CA THR A 469 4.49 -36.45 15.90
C THR A 469 3.06 -35.92 15.84
N PRO A 470 2.71 -35.08 14.82
CA PRO A 470 1.34 -34.66 14.64
C PRO A 470 0.43 -35.84 14.30
N THR A 471 -0.79 -35.87 14.83
CA THR A 471 -1.80 -36.87 14.48
C THR A 471 -2.50 -36.52 13.16
N GLU A 472 -3.26 -37.46 12.59
CA GLU A 472 -4.07 -37.22 11.40
C GLU A 472 -5.06 -36.07 11.64
N GLY A 473 -5.08 -35.07 10.72
CA GLY A 473 -5.91 -33.88 10.85
C GLY A 473 -5.23 -32.68 11.50
N ALA A 474 -3.98 -32.78 11.93
CA ALA A 474 -3.19 -31.63 12.38
C ALA A 474 -2.69 -30.81 11.19
N HIS A 475 -3.29 -29.64 10.95
CA HIS A 475 -2.97 -28.80 9.76
C HIS A 475 -2.37 -27.45 10.10
N TYR A 476 -2.70 -26.88 11.25
CA TYR A 476 -2.21 -25.56 11.68
C TYR A 476 -1.55 -25.66 13.03
N LEU A 477 -0.63 -24.75 13.30
CA LEU A 477 -0.01 -24.59 14.61
C LEU A 477 -0.53 -23.30 15.25
N MET A 478 -1.12 -23.39 16.43
CA MET A 478 -1.52 -22.24 17.24
C MET A 478 -0.42 -21.93 18.26
N ALA A 479 0.08 -20.69 18.24
CA ALA A 479 0.99 -20.18 19.25
C ALA A 479 0.23 -19.28 20.23
N THR A 480 0.27 -19.62 21.51
CA THR A 480 -0.44 -18.91 22.59
C THR A 480 0.55 -18.14 23.45
N SER A 481 0.18 -16.95 23.89
CA SER A 481 0.97 -16.02 24.73
C SER A 481 0.51 -16.07 26.19
N PHE A 482 1.41 -15.73 27.12
CA PHE A 482 1.03 -15.31 28.48
C PHE A 482 0.30 -13.96 28.51
N GLY A 483 0.48 -13.13 27.49
CA GLY A 483 -0.05 -11.77 27.45
C GLY A 483 -1.40 -11.67 26.75
N HIS A 484 -2.13 -10.59 27.05
CA HIS A 484 -3.41 -10.26 26.47
C HIS A 484 -3.27 -9.00 25.61
N VAL A 485 -3.60 -9.07 24.31
CA VAL A 485 -3.37 -7.95 23.41
C VAL A 485 -4.54 -7.78 22.45
N GLY A 486 -5.35 -6.78 22.70
CA GLY A 486 -6.41 -6.37 21.80
C GLY A 486 -7.81 -6.79 22.25
N HIS A 487 -8.75 -6.58 21.35
CA HIS A 487 -10.16 -6.86 21.52
C HIS A 487 -10.72 -7.34 20.19
N THR A 488 -11.71 -8.20 20.25
CA THR A 488 -12.54 -8.57 19.09
C THR A 488 -13.33 -7.35 18.58
N TYR A 489 -14.01 -7.48 17.45
CA TYR A 489 -14.85 -6.39 16.93
C TYR A 489 -15.98 -5.96 17.86
N ASP A 490 -16.48 -6.87 18.68
CA ASP A 490 -17.54 -6.58 19.68
C ASP A 490 -16.98 -6.05 21.00
N GLY A 491 -15.65 -5.83 21.08
CA GLY A 491 -15.00 -5.23 22.26
C GLY A 491 -14.62 -6.20 23.36
N ARG A 492 -14.84 -7.52 23.19
CA ARG A 492 -14.38 -8.54 24.15
C ARG A 492 -12.85 -8.62 24.15
N PRO A 493 -12.19 -8.75 25.31
CA PRO A 493 -10.77 -9.02 25.36
C PRO A 493 -10.41 -10.30 24.60
N THR A 494 -9.28 -10.31 23.89
CA THR A 494 -8.70 -11.54 23.33
C THR A 494 -7.78 -12.15 24.37
N GLU A 495 -8.25 -13.15 25.09
CA GLU A 495 -7.56 -13.76 26.22
C GLU A 495 -7.37 -15.27 26.02
N PRO A 496 -6.13 -15.75 26.05
CA PRO A 496 -4.85 -15.08 25.86
C PRO A 496 -4.62 -14.67 24.39
N TYR A 497 -3.61 -13.85 24.11
CA TYR A 497 -3.23 -13.56 22.74
C TYR A 497 -2.74 -14.83 22.04
N TYR A 498 -3.28 -15.10 20.86
CA TYR A 498 -2.91 -16.24 20.05
C TYR A 498 -2.80 -15.90 18.56
N GLU A 499 -2.03 -16.68 17.83
CA GLU A 499 -1.95 -16.62 16.37
C GLU A 499 -1.81 -18.02 15.78
N CYS A 500 -2.56 -18.29 14.71
CA CYS A 500 -2.45 -19.53 13.96
C CYS A 500 -1.43 -19.37 12.84
N ILE A 501 -0.59 -20.39 12.69
CA ILE A 501 0.53 -20.46 11.76
C ILE A 501 0.21 -21.55 10.75
N ASP A 502 0.26 -21.23 9.47
CA ASP A 502 0.03 -22.21 8.41
C ASP A 502 1.30 -23.02 8.06
N PRO A 503 1.17 -24.17 7.40
CA PRO A 503 2.31 -25.04 7.08
C PRO A 503 3.43 -24.33 6.31
N SER A 504 3.09 -23.42 5.41
CA SER A 504 4.10 -22.70 4.62
C SER A 504 4.94 -21.71 5.45
N MET A 505 4.46 -21.32 6.63
CA MET A 505 5.23 -20.52 7.58
C MET A 505 6.09 -21.44 8.46
N ILE A 506 5.59 -22.63 8.80
CA ILE A 506 6.34 -23.63 9.58
C ILE A 506 7.58 -24.06 8.80
N ASP A 507 7.43 -24.30 7.49
CA ASP A 507 8.53 -24.72 6.60
C ASP A 507 9.53 -23.60 6.26
N ASP A 508 9.26 -22.35 6.66
CA ASP A 508 10.15 -21.21 6.40
C ASP A 508 11.36 -21.26 7.34
N ASP A 509 12.57 -21.37 6.78
CA ASP A 509 13.83 -21.38 7.55
C ASP A 509 14.04 -20.14 8.43
N GLU A 510 13.36 -19.02 8.11
CA GLU A 510 13.40 -17.78 8.88
C GLU A 510 12.33 -17.75 9.99
N CYS A 511 11.46 -18.77 10.08
CA CYS A 511 10.53 -18.90 11.17
C CYS A 511 11.23 -19.58 12.37
N ILE A 512 11.47 -18.81 13.44
CA ILE A 512 12.21 -19.24 14.62
C ILE A 512 11.46 -18.94 15.91
N LEU A 513 11.72 -19.72 16.95
CA LEU A 513 11.45 -19.34 18.33
C LEU A 513 12.72 -18.72 18.90
N ALA A 514 12.67 -17.41 19.14
CA ALA A 514 13.81 -16.64 19.60
C ALA A 514 13.84 -16.51 21.13
N TRP A 515 15.03 -16.72 21.72
CA TRP A 515 15.36 -16.49 23.12
C TRP A 515 16.44 -15.42 23.32
N GLY A 516 17.04 -14.91 22.23
CA GLY A 516 18.06 -13.86 22.24
C GLY A 516 17.79 -12.75 21.24
N MET A 517 18.28 -11.55 21.55
CA MET A 517 18.20 -10.37 20.69
C MET A 517 19.46 -9.53 20.81
N ASN A 518 20.15 -9.25 19.70
CA ASN A 518 21.37 -8.43 19.64
C ASN A 518 22.48 -8.92 20.60
N ASP A 519 22.74 -10.22 20.57
CA ASP A 519 23.74 -10.95 21.38
C ASP A 519 23.47 -10.99 22.89
N GLU A 520 22.30 -10.55 23.33
CA GLU A 520 21.86 -10.58 24.71
C GLU A 520 20.63 -11.50 24.89
N PRO A 521 20.32 -11.97 26.09
CA PRO A 521 19.06 -12.63 26.37
C PRO A 521 17.87 -11.75 25.91
N LEU A 522 16.83 -12.38 25.39
CA LEU A 522 15.68 -11.65 24.87
C LEU A 522 14.99 -10.83 25.96
N PRO A 523 15.02 -9.48 25.91
CA PRO A 523 14.39 -8.66 26.94
C PRO A 523 12.88 -8.91 27.00
N GLU A 524 12.30 -8.89 28.19
CA GLU A 524 10.87 -9.10 28.44
C GLU A 524 9.99 -8.22 27.55
N VAL A 525 10.35 -6.94 27.43
CA VAL A 525 9.59 -5.96 26.61
C VAL A 525 9.55 -6.33 25.13
N TYR A 526 10.49 -7.11 24.64
CA TYR A 526 10.53 -7.64 23.29
C TYR A 526 9.96 -9.05 23.15
N GLY A 527 9.57 -9.70 24.27
CA GLY A 527 8.86 -10.96 24.27
C GLY A 527 9.55 -12.12 24.98
N GLY A 528 10.57 -11.82 25.83
CA GLY A 528 11.23 -12.87 26.65
C GLY A 528 10.27 -13.58 27.62
N PRO A 529 10.50 -14.87 27.91
CA PRO A 529 11.69 -15.67 27.56
C PRO A 529 11.71 -16.19 26.13
N LEU A 530 10.55 -16.38 25.47
CA LEU A 530 10.43 -16.88 24.10
C LEU A 530 9.51 -16.02 23.24
N ARG A 531 9.93 -15.80 21.99
CA ARG A 531 9.15 -15.08 20.99
C ARG A 531 9.15 -15.81 19.67
N LEU A 532 7.96 -15.94 19.08
CA LEU A 532 7.86 -16.37 17.68
C LEU A 532 8.31 -15.26 16.74
N ARG A 533 9.19 -15.60 15.80
CA ARG A 533 9.63 -14.77 14.70
C ARG A 533 9.25 -15.44 13.38
N ALA A 534 8.58 -14.71 12.52
CA ALA A 534 8.17 -15.15 11.19
C ALA A 534 8.41 -13.97 10.24
N ASP A 535 9.65 -13.83 9.76
CA ASP A 535 10.13 -12.60 9.11
C ASP A 535 9.50 -12.32 7.74
N SER A 536 8.90 -13.32 7.11
CA SER A 536 8.04 -13.18 5.93
C SER A 536 6.66 -12.56 6.25
N GLN A 537 6.36 -12.30 7.54
CA GLN A 537 5.06 -11.87 8.02
C GLN A 537 5.10 -10.50 8.68
N HIS A 538 3.91 -9.92 8.89
CA HIS A 538 3.78 -8.75 9.77
C HIS A 538 3.98 -9.13 11.24
N GLY A 539 4.44 -8.16 12.02
CA GLY A 539 4.78 -8.34 13.44
C GLY A 539 3.64 -8.84 14.34
N TYR A 540 2.38 -8.76 13.93
CA TYR A 540 1.29 -9.32 14.73
C TYR A 540 1.28 -10.86 14.71
N LYS A 541 1.79 -11.51 13.67
CA LYS A 541 2.00 -12.97 13.66
C LYS A 541 3.16 -13.42 14.57
N MET A 542 3.98 -12.51 15.04
CA MET A 542 5.15 -12.79 15.86
C MET A 542 4.79 -12.71 17.35
N VAL A 543 4.21 -13.79 17.87
CA VAL A 543 3.74 -13.89 19.24
C VAL A 543 4.87 -13.66 20.24
N LYS A 544 4.68 -12.74 21.20
CA LYS A 544 5.57 -12.48 22.32
C LYS A 544 5.14 -13.29 23.54
N TRP A 545 6.10 -13.59 24.44
CA TRP A 545 5.82 -14.32 25.67
C TRP A 545 5.10 -15.64 25.36
N VAL A 546 5.68 -16.41 24.43
CA VAL A 546 5.09 -17.69 24.00
C VAL A 546 5.01 -18.64 25.18
N ARG A 547 3.81 -19.13 25.44
CA ARG A 547 3.51 -20.08 26.51
C ARG A 547 3.43 -21.51 25.97
N ARG A 548 2.66 -21.71 24.89
CA ARG A 548 2.31 -23.03 24.35
C ARG A 548 2.21 -22.98 22.84
N LEU A 549 2.56 -24.09 22.20
CA LEU A 549 2.30 -24.38 20.79
C LEU A 549 1.33 -25.56 20.72
N GLU A 550 0.28 -25.46 19.91
CA GLU A 550 -0.73 -26.50 19.78
C GLU A 550 -1.03 -26.79 18.32
N TRP A 551 -0.92 -28.05 17.93
CA TRP A 551 -1.42 -28.50 16.65
C TRP A 551 -2.95 -28.54 16.67
N ILE A 552 -3.58 -27.91 15.68
CA ILE A 552 -5.04 -27.80 15.53
C ILE A 552 -5.45 -28.25 14.13
N HIS A 553 -6.73 -28.65 13.99
CA HIS A 553 -7.28 -29.07 12.71
C HIS A 553 -7.47 -27.86 11.77
N ASP A 554 -8.22 -26.87 12.20
CA ASP A 554 -8.51 -25.67 11.41
C ASP A 554 -8.49 -24.43 12.30
N TYR A 555 -7.96 -23.32 11.78
CA TYR A 555 -7.96 -22.05 12.50
C TYR A 555 -9.39 -21.47 12.67
N HIS A 556 -10.36 -21.94 11.87
CA HIS A 556 -11.76 -21.57 12.03
C HIS A 556 -12.39 -22.11 13.32
N ASP A 557 -11.78 -23.10 13.95
CA ASP A 557 -12.26 -23.71 15.18
C ASP A 557 -11.82 -22.95 16.45
N VAL A 558 -10.98 -21.89 16.29
CA VAL A 558 -10.37 -21.16 17.40
C VAL A 558 -10.80 -19.69 17.39
N GLY A 559 -11.11 -19.14 18.57
CA GLY A 559 -11.53 -17.74 18.74
C GLY A 559 -12.78 -17.40 17.93
N ASP A 560 -12.73 -16.30 17.18
CA ASP A 560 -13.78 -15.93 16.22
C ASP A 560 -13.59 -16.58 14.83
N GLY A 561 -12.68 -17.54 14.70
CA GLY A 561 -12.44 -18.30 13.48
C GLY A 561 -11.77 -17.52 12.36
N GLN A 562 -11.01 -16.49 12.67
CA GLN A 562 -10.36 -15.66 11.66
C GLN A 562 -8.85 -15.91 11.52
N GLY A 563 -8.25 -16.73 12.41
CA GLY A 563 -6.86 -17.14 12.31
C GLY A 563 -5.90 -16.51 13.33
N GLY A 564 -6.41 -15.74 14.29
CA GLY A 564 -5.64 -15.16 15.39
C GLY A 564 -6.31 -13.96 16.02
N SER A 565 -5.79 -13.52 17.16
CA SER A 565 -6.37 -12.41 17.94
C SER A 565 -6.46 -11.10 17.14
N ARG A 566 -5.53 -10.85 16.22
CA ARG A 566 -5.56 -9.65 15.38
C ARG A 566 -6.49 -9.79 14.19
N GLU A 567 -6.61 -10.97 13.65
CA GLU A 567 -7.60 -11.29 12.62
C GLU A 567 -9.01 -11.22 13.18
N ASP A 568 -9.23 -11.67 14.39
CA ASP A 568 -10.50 -11.50 15.12
C ASP A 568 -10.81 -10.04 15.38
N SER A 569 -9.78 -9.19 15.47
CA SER A 569 -9.90 -7.73 15.58
C SER A 569 -9.92 -7.00 14.22
N GLY A 570 -9.99 -7.71 13.09
CA GLY A 570 -10.21 -7.12 11.77
C GLY A 570 -9.08 -7.19 10.78
N LEU A 571 -7.95 -7.79 11.12
CA LEU A 571 -6.93 -8.11 10.13
C LEU A 571 -7.32 -9.38 9.37
N GLN A 572 -6.72 -9.60 8.23
CA GLN A 572 -6.93 -10.80 7.44
C GLN A 572 -5.83 -11.81 7.73
N HIS A 573 -6.19 -13.09 7.91
CA HIS A 573 -5.22 -14.14 8.21
C HIS A 573 -4.06 -14.20 7.21
N TYR A 574 -4.36 -14.05 5.92
CA TYR A 574 -3.34 -14.04 4.86
C TYR A 574 -2.75 -12.65 4.55
N ASP A 575 -3.28 -11.56 5.13
CA ASP A 575 -2.67 -10.23 5.00
C ASP A 575 -1.29 -10.17 5.69
N ALA A 576 -1.03 -11.11 6.56
CA ALA A 576 0.29 -11.34 7.10
C ALA A 576 1.35 -11.58 6.01
N ARG A 577 0.94 -12.14 4.86
CA ARG A 577 1.80 -12.43 3.70
C ARG A 577 1.67 -11.43 2.56
N ALA A 578 0.79 -10.46 2.66
CA ALA A 578 0.54 -9.50 1.59
C ALA A 578 1.37 -8.21 1.72
#